data_62681ccb8e793918bb12692a8b7ebacb
#
_entry.id   62681ccb8e793918bb12692a8b7ebacb
#
_cell.length_a   1.000
_cell.length_b   1.000
_cell.length_c   1.000
_cell.angle_alpha   90.00
_cell.angle_beta   90.00
_cell.angle_gamma   90.00
#
_symmetry.space_group_name_H-M   'P 1'
#
loop_
_entity.id
_entity.type
_entity.pdbx_description
1 polymer ?
#
loop_
_entity_poly.entity_id
_entity_poly.type
_entity_poly.pdbx_seq_one_letter_code
_entity_poly.pdbx_strand_id
1 'polypeptide(L)'
;MTREELVRRTRQLIEEGDRLVANPSSAGLKVWLQLSDELLAPAWGSMDRYHLAWLQVGRPSEAIRGRPMTADEEATYVREVASAKTAVLKMSVEALTRHGMPFVGETRD
;
A
#
# COMPACT_ATOMS: atom_id res chain seq x y z
N MET A 1 0.17 18.78 0.99
CA MET A 1 -0.81 18.00 0.16
C MET A 1 -2.21 18.25 0.70
N THR A 2 -3.15 18.53 -0.18
CA THR A 2 -4.55 18.67 0.21
C THR A 2 -5.18 17.29 0.46
N ARG A 3 -6.29 17.28 1.19
CA ARG A 3 -7.05 16.06 1.44
C ARG A 3 -7.53 15.42 0.14
N GLU A 4 -8.06 16.23 -0.76
CA GLU A 4 -8.55 15.76 -2.06
C GLU A 4 -7.45 15.10 -2.87
N GLU A 5 -6.26 15.67 -2.85
CA GLU A 5 -5.10 15.12 -3.55
C GLU A 5 -4.67 13.78 -2.94
N LEU A 6 -4.62 13.68 -1.61
CA LEU A 6 -4.27 12.43 -0.94
C LEU A 6 -5.28 11.33 -1.25
N VAL A 7 -6.57 11.64 -1.19
CA VAL A 7 -7.64 10.69 -1.53
C VAL A 7 -7.49 10.23 -2.99
N ARG A 8 -7.30 11.15 -3.92
CA ARG A 8 -7.15 10.83 -5.34
C ARG A 8 -5.95 9.93 -5.60
N ARG A 9 -4.80 10.28 -5.04
CA ARG A 9 -3.56 9.49 -5.21
C ARG A 9 -3.68 8.11 -4.59
N THR A 10 -4.28 8.03 -3.40
CA THR A 10 -4.48 6.76 -2.71
C THR A 10 -5.43 5.86 -3.51
N ARG A 11 -6.49 6.41 -4.09
CA ARG A 11 -7.40 5.64 -4.95
C ARG A 11 -6.70 5.11 -6.19
N GLN A 12 -5.79 5.88 -6.80
CA GLN A 12 -4.98 5.40 -7.93
C GLN A 12 -4.12 4.21 -7.52
N LEU A 13 -3.52 4.26 -6.34
CA LEU A 13 -2.71 3.15 -5.81
C LEU A 13 -3.58 1.92 -5.52
N ILE A 14 -4.80 2.11 -5.05
CA ILE A 14 -5.76 1.01 -4.84
C ILE A 14 -6.06 0.31 -6.18
N GLU A 15 -6.32 1.07 -7.24
CA GLU A 15 -6.56 0.52 -8.57
C GLU A 15 -5.37 -0.29 -9.08
N GLU A 16 -4.17 0.23 -8.90
CA GLU A 16 -2.94 -0.47 -9.28
C GLU A 16 -2.73 -1.72 -8.45
N GLY A 17 -3.03 -1.68 -7.15
CA GLY A 17 -2.98 -2.86 -6.28
C GLY A 17 -3.94 -3.95 -6.74
N ASP A 18 -5.17 -3.58 -7.12
CA ASP A 18 -6.15 -4.51 -7.65
C ASP A 18 -5.67 -5.13 -8.98
N ARG A 19 -4.99 -4.37 -9.82
CA ARG A 19 -4.39 -4.91 -11.06
C ARG A 19 -3.28 -5.90 -10.77
N LEU A 20 -2.47 -5.65 -9.74
CA LEU A 20 -1.41 -6.58 -9.34
C LEU A 20 -1.99 -7.89 -8.80
N VAL A 21 -3.14 -7.85 -8.15
CA VAL A 21 -3.85 -9.08 -7.73
C VAL A 21 -4.31 -9.87 -8.96
N ALA A 22 -4.85 -9.19 -9.97
CA ALA A 22 -5.32 -9.82 -11.20
C ALA A 22 -4.16 -10.31 -12.08
N ASN A 23 -3.07 -9.53 -12.16
CA ASN A 23 -1.91 -9.81 -13.01
C ASN A 23 -0.62 -9.63 -12.19
N PRO A 24 -0.22 -10.64 -11.40
CA PRO A 24 0.94 -10.53 -10.52
C PRO A 24 2.25 -10.27 -11.29
N SER A 25 3.03 -9.32 -10.80
CA SER A 25 4.34 -8.98 -11.33
C SER A 25 5.25 -8.51 -10.19
N SER A 26 6.38 -9.17 -9.98
CA SER A 26 7.34 -8.77 -8.95
C SER A 26 7.92 -7.39 -9.20
N ALA A 27 8.25 -7.07 -10.46
CA ALA A 27 8.75 -5.75 -10.83
C ALA A 27 7.69 -4.67 -10.58
N GLY A 28 6.45 -4.94 -10.97
CA GLY A 28 5.31 -4.05 -10.72
C GLY A 28 5.06 -3.85 -9.23
N LEU A 29 5.15 -4.92 -8.44
CA LEU A 29 4.98 -4.85 -6.99
C LEU A 29 6.02 -3.93 -6.35
N LYS A 30 7.30 -4.06 -6.72
CA LYS A 30 8.37 -3.21 -6.18
C LYS A 30 8.11 -1.73 -6.44
N VAL A 31 7.75 -1.38 -7.68
CA VAL A 31 7.45 0.00 -8.04
C VAL A 31 6.23 0.51 -7.27
N TRP A 32 5.18 -0.28 -7.19
CA TRP A 32 3.95 0.08 -6.48
C TRP A 32 4.20 0.28 -4.98
N LEU A 33 4.99 -0.60 -4.35
CA LEU A 33 5.35 -0.45 -2.93
C LEU A 33 6.13 0.82 -2.68
N GLN A 34 7.08 1.14 -3.56
CA GLN A 34 7.88 2.35 -3.45
C GLN A 34 7.01 3.61 -3.58
N LEU A 35 6.15 3.65 -4.60
CA LEU A 35 5.23 4.79 -4.82
C LEU A 35 4.27 4.96 -3.65
N SER A 36 3.77 3.87 -3.10
CA SER A 36 2.86 3.90 -1.96
C SER A 36 3.56 4.42 -0.70
N ASP A 37 4.78 3.98 -0.44
CA ASP A 37 5.55 4.46 0.70
C ASP A 37 5.90 5.94 0.56
N GLU A 38 6.27 6.39 -0.63
CA GLU A 38 6.54 7.79 -0.91
C GLU A 38 5.32 8.69 -0.67
N LEU A 39 4.12 8.16 -0.90
CA LEU A 39 2.88 8.89 -0.61
C LEU A 39 2.52 8.85 0.88
N LEU A 40 2.59 7.68 1.50
CA LEU A 40 2.11 7.46 2.86
C LEU A 40 3.02 8.07 3.93
N ALA A 41 4.34 7.97 3.76
CA ALA A 41 5.27 8.46 4.77
C ALA A 41 5.12 9.96 5.05
N PRO A 42 5.14 10.87 4.04
CA PRO A 42 4.95 12.29 4.30
C PRO A 42 3.52 12.66 4.69
N ALA A 43 2.51 11.89 4.23
CA ALA A 43 1.11 12.17 4.54
C ALA A 43 0.76 11.80 5.98
N TRP A 44 1.16 10.61 6.43
CA TRP A 44 0.76 10.07 7.73
C TRP A 44 1.86 10.13 8.79
N GLY A 45 3.10 10.33 8.37
CA GLY A 45 4.25 10.27 9.26
C GLY A 45 4.75 8.84 9.45
N SER A 46 6.04 8.69 9.69
CA SER A 46 6.67 7.37 9.78
C SER A 46 6.24 6.55 11.00
N MET A 47 5.68 7.20 12.00
CA MET A 47 5.22 6.54 13.24
C MET A 47 3.69 6.48 13.35
N ASP A 48 2.98 6.88 12.30
CA ASP A 48 1.52 6.79 12.29
C ASP A 48 1.06 5.35 12.07
N ARG A 49 -0.09 5.00 12.65
CA ARG A 49 -0.63 3.64 12.59
C ARG A 49 -0.89 3.15 11.16
N TYR A 50 -1.29 4.02 10.24
CA TYR A 50 -1.53 3.62 8.86
C TYR A 50 -0.23 3.32 8.13
N HIS A 51 0.82 4.12 8.35
CA HIS A 51 2.12 3.86 7.76
C HIS A 51 2.76 2.61 8.37
N LEU A 52 2.66 2.43 9.69
CA LEU A 52 3.19 1.23 10.35
C LEU A 52 2.44 -0.03 9.89
N ALA A 53 1.10 0.05 9.76
CA ALA A 53 0.32 -1.06 9.23
C ALA A 53 0.75 -1.39 7.79
N TRP A 54 1.02 -0.38 6.98
CA TRP A 54 1.53 -0.56 5.62
C TRP A 54 2.84 -1.35 5.61
N LEU A 55 3.77 -1.01 6.50
CA LEU A 55 5.07 -1.68 6.57
C LEU A 55 4.96 -3.14 7.03
N GLN A 56 3.99 -3.46 7.87
CA GLN A 56 3.84 -4.79 8.46
C GLN A 56 2.96 -5.73 7.63
N VAL A 57 1.91 -5.19 7.02
CA VAL A 57 0.96 -5.98 6.25
C VAL A 57 1.63 -6.54 4.99
N GLY A 58 1.34 -7.80 4.67
CA GLY A 58 1.84 -8.45 3.47
C GLY A 58 3.25 -9.01 3.58
N ARG A 59 3.87 -8.99 4.76
CA ARG A 59 5.15 -9.67 4.94
C ARG A 59 4.94 -11.17 4.92
N PRO A 60 5.75 -11.93 4.17
CA PRO A 60 5.64 -13.38 4.20
C PRO A 60 5.95 -13.90 5.61
N SER A 61 5.10 -14.79 6.10
CA SER A 61 5.27 -15.40 7.41
C SER A 61 6.40 -16.42 7.43
N GLU A 62 6.77 -16.93 6.28
CA GLU A 62 7.84 -17.91 6.13
C GLU A 62 8.77 -17.50 5.00
N ALA A 63 10.04 -17.41 5.32
CA ALA A 63 11.07 -17.22 4.31
C ALA A 63 11.44 -18.59 3.74
N ILE A 64 11.30 -18.76 2.44
CA ILE A 64 11.83 -19.94 1.75
C ILE A 64 13.34 -19.76 1.68
N ARG A 65 14.04 -20.43 2.61
CA ARG A 65 15.48 -20.31 2.69
C ARG A 65 16.17 -21.24 1.71
N GLY A 66 17.19 -20.72 1.04
CA GLY A 66 18.10 -21.52 0.25
C GLY A 66 17.69 -21.76 -1.19
N ARG A 67 16.57 -21.22 -1.68
CA ARG A 67 16.22 -21.30 -3.09
C ARG A 67 15.40 -20.12 -3.56
N PRO A 68 15.49 -19.75 -4.83
CA PRO A 68 14.61 -18.74 -5.40
C PRO A 68 13.17 -19.24 -5.46
N MET A 69 12.22 -18.32 -5.44
CA MET A 69 10.81 -18.64 -5.59
C MET A 69 10.54 -19.15 -6.99
N THR A 70 9.65 -20.15 -7.10
CA THR A 70 9.08 -20.55 -8.38
C THR A 70 8.15 -19.45 -8.90
N ALA A 71 7.77 -19.52 -10.19
CA ALA A 71 6.85 -18.54 -10.77
C ALA A 71 5.51 -18.53 -10.03
N ASP A 72 4.99 -19.70 -9.62
CA ASP A 72 3.73 -19.79 -8.89
C ASP A 72 3.83 -19.24 -7.47
N GLU A 73 4.94 -19.50 -6.79
CA GLU A 73 5.20 -18.95 -5.46
C GLU A 73 5.31 -17.42 -5.52
N GLU A 74 6.00 -16.91 -6.53
CA GLU A 74 6.15 -15.48 -6.75
C GLU A 74 4.81 -14.81 -7.02
N ALA A 75 3.98 -15.41 -7.88
CA ALA A 75 2.64 -14.90 -8.17
C ALA A 75 1.76 -14.87 -6.92
N THR A 76 1.80 -15.94 -6.12
CA THR A 76 1.06 -16.02 -4.86
C THR A 76 1.51 -14.93 -3.88
N TYR A 77 2.82 -14.75 -3.74
CA TYR A 77 3.39 -13.70 -2.88
C TYR A 77 2.93 -12.32 -3.31
N VAL A 78 3.01 -12.00 -4.61
CA VAL A 78 2.58 -10.70 -5.14
C VAL A 78 1.09 -10.46 -4.84
N ARG A 79 0.24 -11.45 -5.06
CA ARG A 79 -1.20 -11.34 -4.78
C ARG A 79 -1.49 -11.10 -3.31
N GLU A 80 -0.83 -11.82 -2.43
CA GLU A 80 -1.03 -11.68 -0.99
C GLU A 80 -0.60 -10.30 -0.50
N VAL A 81 0.58 -9.84 -0.91
CA VAL A 81 1.09 -8.52 -0.53
C VAL A 81 0.21 -7.42 -1.09
N ALA A 82 -0.12 -7.48 -2.38
CA ALA A 82 -0.96 -6.47 -3.03
C ALA A 82 -2.35 -6.41 -2.40
N SER A 83 -2.97 -7.55 -2.14
CA SER A 83 -4.29 -7.62 -1.52
C SER A 83 -4.29 -7.03 -0.11
N ALA A 84 -3.34 -7.43 0.73
CA ALA A 84 -3.26 -6.98 2.11
C ALA A 84 -2.96 -5.48 2.21
N LYS A 85 -2.03 -4.99 1.41
CA LYS A 85 -1.66 -3.56 1.41
C LYS A 85 -2.73 -2.69 0.78
N THR A 86 -3.43 -3.17 -0.23
CA THR A 86 -4.60 -2.48 -0.80
C THR A 86 -5.70 -2.29 0.25
N ALA A 87 -5.90 -3.28 1.14
CA ALA A 87 -6.85 -3.14 2.24
C ALA A 87 -6.47 -1.98 3.18
N VAL A 88 -5.18 -1.81 3.48
CA VAL A 88 -4.71 -0.67 4.29
C VAL A 88 -4.98 0.65 3.58
N LEU A 89 -4.73 0.73 2.27
CA LEU A 89 -5.02 1.92 1.48
C LEU A 89 -6.50 2.26 1.51
N LYS A 90 -7.39 1.28 1.38
CA LYS A 90 -8.83 1.48 1.46
C LYS A 90 -9.25 2.00 2.84
N MET A 91 -8.67 1.48 3.91
CA MET A 91 -8.92 1.96 5.26
C MET A 91 -8.51 3.42 5.43
N SER A 92 -7.37 3.83 4.87
CA SER A 92 -6.90 5.20 4.96
C SER A 92 -7.81 6.18 4.20
N VAL A 93 -8.31 5.79 3.02
CA VAL A 93 -9.29 6.59 2.27
C VAL A 93 -10.58 6.73 3.05
N GLU A 94 -11.06 5.66 3.66
CA GLU A 94 -12.27 5.69 4.47
C GLU A 94 -12.13 6.62 5.68
N ALA A 95 -10.97 6.59 6.34
CA ALA A 95 -10.68 7.50 7.44
C ALA A 95 -10.73 8.97 6.99
N LEU A 96 -10.19 9.27 5.81
CA LEU A 96 -10.20 10.63 5.26
C LEU A 96 -11.58 11.08 4.82
N THR A 97 -12.35 10.22 4.17
CA THR A 97 -13.62 10.60 3.52
C THR A 97 -14.81 10.49 4.46
N ARG A 98 -14.87 9.46 5.32
CA ARG A 98 -16.00 9.22 6.23
C ARG A 98 -15.80 9.81 7.61
N HIS A 99 -14.58 9.77 8.11
CA HIS A 99 -14.29 10.20 9.48
C HIS A 99 -13.61 11.56 9.56
N GLY A 100 -13.24 12.14 8.42
CA GLY A 100 -12.61 13.44 8.36
C GLY A 100 -11.28 13.50 9.11
N MET A 101 -10.59 12.37 9.25
CA MET A 101 -9.35 12.29 10.03
C MET A 101 -8.27 13.22 9.48
N PRO A 102 -7.64 14.06 10.32
CA PRO A 102 -6.51 14.87 9.88
C PRO A 102 -5.27 14.00 9.66
N PHE A 103 -4.39 14.45 8.78
CA PHE A 103 -3.12 13.77 8.51
C PHE A 103 -1.95 14.78 8.57
N VAL A 104 -0.75 14.26 8.87
CA VAL A 104 0.43 15.09 9.15
C VAL A 104 0.78 16.04 8.01
N GLY A 105 0.70 15.55 6.78
CA GLY A 105 1.03 16.36 5.59
C GLY A 105 -0.10 17.22 5.06
N GLU A 106 -1.19 17.39 5.81
CA GLU A 106 -2.36 18.13 5.33
C GLU A 106 -2.08 19.62 5.17
N THR A 107 -2.32 20.12 3.95
CA THR A 107 -2.26 21.53 3.64
C THR A 107 -3.66 22.10 3.65
N ARG A 108 -3.87 23.14 4.43
CA ARG A 108 -5.15 23.87 4.46
C ARG A 108 -5.02 25.12 3.59
N ASP A 109 -5.90 25.20 2.61
CA ASP A 109 -6.05 26.42 1.81
C ASP A 109 -7.21 27.25 2.31
#